data_b03f5d16bec9501315f68ec5752f61f2
#
_entry.id   b03f5d16bec9501315f68ec5752f61f2
#
_cell.length_a   1.000
_cell.length_b   1.000
_cell.length_c   1.000
_cell.angle_alpha   90.00
_cell.angle_beta   90.00
_cell.angle_gamma   90.00
#
_symmetry.space_group_name_H-M   'P 1'
#
loop_
_entity.id
_entity.type
_entity.pdbx_description
1 polymer ?
#
loop_
_entity_poly.entity_id
_entity_poly.type
_entity_poly.pdbx_seq_one_letter_code
_entity_poly.pdbx_strand_id
1 'polypeptide(L)'
;MKGDHSEVGRKLVHVSMGAFALLLRWLSWPQALALAAAALAFNLFVLPRVAPALYRPGDRARVTHGIVFYPFAVLVLIACFPSRPDIAAAAWGILAAGDGFATLAGRAIGGARWRWNAEKTVAGTAAFILAGTAAGTGLALWCRPDASVPTAFAMVGVPVAALAAAFVETIPVRLDDNLSIAATAGTVLWLVSMVIARHGDHSAGDAFDEGFVRLALWARLVTAAVVNVLFASLGYAAQSVSISGALGGAMIGIVVYTSLGWQGWTLLFVTFLSATVATRTGRARKQALGIAESREGRRGAGNAIANTGVAAIAAALAGLDVHPAATQLAFVTALVAGGSDTIASEIGKAFGRRTWSITSLARVPAGTSGAMSVEGTIAGVLGATGLGVAAIALGLLSPSWLPLVVACATLGALAESWLGATLEGPGILNNDLLNFINTAAAGAAVLIAAVRR
;
A
#
# COMPACT_ATOMS: atom_id res chain seq x y z
N MET A 1 35.67 -9.20 -3.33
CA MET A 1 35.50 -10.30 -2.34
C MET A 1 35.17 -9.85 -0.92
N LYS A 2 35.74 -8.74 -0.36
CA LYS A 2 35.38 -8.26 1.01
C LYS A 2 33.95 -7.73 1.19
N GLY A 3 33.26 -7.28 0.13
CA GLY A 3 31.88 -6.78 0.20
C GLY A 3 30.81 -7.88 0.27
N ASP A 4 31.14 -9.08 -0.17
CA ASP A 4 30.18 -10.19 -0.31
C ASP A 4 29.92 -10.91 1.03
N HIS A 5 30.96 -11.10 1.82
CA HIS A 5 30.82 -11.70 3.16
C HIS A 5 30.05 -10.84 4.16
N SER A 6 30.10 -9.49 4.03
CA SER A 6 29.38 -8.59 4.92
C SER A 6 27.86 -8.61 4.67
N GLU A 7 27.42 -8.83 3.42
CA GLU A 7 25.99 -8.88 3.06
C GLU A 7 25.33 -10.19 3.48
N VAL A 8 26.02 -11.32 3.30
CA VAL A 8 25.54 -12.63 3.81
C VAL A 8 25.38 -12.59 5.33
N GLY A 9 26.40 -12.08 6.04
CA GLY A 9 26.32 -11.93 7.50
C GLY A 9 25.14 -11.07 7.94
N ARG A 10 24.91 -9.95 7.25
CA ARG A 10 23.78 -9.06 7.54
C ARG A 10 22.42 -9.73 7.31
N LYS A 11 22.27 -10.53 6.24
CA LYS A 11 21.05 -11.28 5.97
C LYS A 11 20.82 -12.43 6.95
N LEU A 12 21.88 -13.06 7.43
CA LEU A 12 21.76 -14.05 8.52
C LEU A 12 21.28 -13.41 9.81
N VAL A 13 21.79 -12.23 10.18
CA VAL A 13 21.26 -11.46 11.31
C VAL A 13 19.79 -11.09 11.09
N HIS A 14 19.42 -10.63 9.89
CA HIS A 14 18.05 -10.28 9.54
C HIS A 14 17.10 -11.48 9.74
N VAL A 15 17.45 -12.66 9.26
CA VAL A 15 16.66 -13.89 9.44
C VAL A 15 16.58 -14.28 10.92
N SER A 16 17.71 -14.23 11.64
CA SER A 16 17.76 -14.61 13.06
C SER A 16 16.92 -13.69 13.96
N MET A 17 16.75 -12.41 13.59
CA MET A 17 15.84 -11.49 14.27
C MET A 17 14.38 -11.96 14.20
N GLY A 18 13.99 -12.72 13.18
CA GLY A 18 12.68 -13.36 13.08
C GLY A 18 12.40 -14.36 14.20
N ALA A 19 13.43 -14.93 14.82
CA ALA A 19 13.26 -15.85 15.96
C ALA A 19 12.65 -15.16 17.19
N PHE A 20 12.82 -13.84 17.34
CA PHE A 20 12.18 -13.09 18.41
C PHE A 20 10.65 -13.06 18.30
N ALA A 21 10.09 -13.32 17.13
CA ALA A 21 8.65 -13.48 16.97
C ALA A 21 8.08 -14.64 17.81
N LEU A 22 8.89 -15.66 18.14
CA LEU A 22 8.50 -16.75 19.04
C LEU A 22 8.08 -16.26 20.42
N LEU A 23 8.63 -15.14 20.87
CA LEU A 23 8.33 -14.55 22.19
C LEU A 23 6.90 -14.01 22.27
N LEU A 24 6.27 -13.68 21.14
CA LEU A 24 4.90 -13.15 21.11
C LEU A 24 3.86 -14.11 21.71
N ARG A 25 4.19 -15.40 21.82
CA ARG A 25 3.35 -16.39 22.50
C ARG A 25 3.19 -16.12 24.00
N TRP A 26 4.22 -15.59 24.65
CA TRP A 26 4.27 -15.44 26.11
C TRP A 26 4.18 -13.98 26.57
N LEU A 27 4.43 -13.04 25.67
CA LEU A 27 4.38 -11.62 25.98
C LEU A 27 2.95 -11.09 25.90
N SER A 28 2.54 -10.29 26.88
CA SER A 28 1.36 -9.45 26.73
C SER A 28 1.62 -8.39 25.65
N TRP A 29 0.55 -7.89 25.04
CA TRP A 29 0.68 -6.87 23.98
C TRP A 29 1.49 -5.63 24.40
N PRO A 30 1.30 -5.03 25.62
CA PRO A 30 2.15 -3.90 26.04
C PRO A 30 3.62 -4.26 26.19
N GLN A 31 3.94 -5.49 26.66
CA GLN A 31 5.32 -5.96 26.78
C GLN A 31 5.96 -6.14 25.40
N ALA A 32 5.25 -6.77 24.46
CA ALA A 32 5.73 -6.94 23.09
C ALA A 32 5.97 -5.58 22.40
N LEU A 33 5.05 -4.64 22.59
CA LEU A 33 5.16 -3.28 22.04
C LEU A 33 6.36 -2.53 22.65
N ALA A 34 6.54 -2.61 23.96
CA ALA A 34 7.67 -1.98 24.67
C ALA A 34 9.02 -2.56 24.21
N LEU A 35 9.12 -3.88 24.02
CA LEU A 35 10.34 -4.52 23.51
C LEU A 35 10.64 -4.12 22.07
N ALA A 36 9.62 -4.06 21.19
CA ALA A 36 9.80 -3.62 19.82
C ALA A 36 10.20 -2.12 19.73
N ALA A 37 9.62 -1.27 20.59
CA ALA A 37 10.02 0.13 20.71
C ALA A 37 11.46 0.28 21.24
N ALA A 38 11.85 -0.54 22.23
CA ALA A 38 13.21 -0.57 22.74
C ALA A 38 14.22 -1.03 21.66
N ALA A 39 13.87 -2.04 20.85
CA ALA A 39 14.70 -2.49 19.74
C ALA A 39 14.87 -1.39 18.67
N LEU A 40 13.81 -0.65 18.34
CA LEU A 40 13.87 0.49 17.45
C LEU A 40 14.77 1.61 18.04
N ALA A 41 14.59 1.94 19.31
CA ALA A 41 15.41 2.94 20.00
C ALA A 41 16.88 2.51 20.05
N PHE A 42 17.16 1.23 20.31
CA PHE A 42 18.51 0.67 20.27
C PHE A 42 19.15 0.84 18.90
N ASN A 43 18.43 0.52 17.83
CA ASN A 43 18.93 0.65 16.47
C ASN A 43 19.14 2.13 16.06
N LEU A 44 18.33 3.04 16.58
CA LEU A 44 18.48 4.49 16.31
C LEU A 44 19.64 5.13 17.08
N PHE A 45 19.79 4.78 18.37
CA PHE A 45 20.66 5.55 19.27
C PHE A 45 21.91 4.80 19.71
N VAL A 46 21.86 3.48 19.86
CA VAL A 46 22.95 2.67 20.42
C VAL A 46 23.78 2.00 19.33
N LEU A 47 23.11 1.30 18.41
CA LEU A 47 23.77 0.51 17.37
C LEU A 47 24.77 1.32 16.51
N PRO A 48 24.52 2.58 16.12
CA PRO A 48 25.48 3.38 15.38
C PRO A 48 26.81 3.62 16.13
N ARG A 49 26.76 3.59 17.46
CA ARG A 49 27.93 3.81 18.34
C ARG A 49 28.69 2.52 18.63
N VAL A 50 27.99 1.40 18.77
CA VAL A 50 28.57 0.11 19.23
C VAL A 50 29.04 -0.76 18.07
N ALA A 51 28.34 -0.71 16.92
CA ALA A 51 28.64 -1.55 15.78
C ALA A 51 28.64 -0.77 14.43
N PRO A 52 29.52 0.26 14.29
CA PRO A 52 29.57 1.08 13.08
C PRO A 52 29.96 0.30 11.83
N ALA A 53 30.52 -0.90 11.96
CA ALA A 53 30.87 -1.78 10.84
C ALA A 53 29.66 -2.43 10.16
N LEU A 54 28.48 -2.43 10.77
CA LEU A 54 27.23 -2.91 10.16
C LEU A 54 26.63 -1.93 9.16
N TYR A 55 27.15 -0.69 9.10
CA TYR A 55 26.67 0.36 8.21
C TYR A 55 27.47 0.37 6.90
N ARG A 56 26.78 0.57 5.76
CA ARG A 56 27.46 0.77 4.46
C ARG A 56 28.18 2.11 4.43
N PRO A 57 29.28 2.26 3.67
CA PRO A 57 30.02 3.54 3.56
C PRO A 57 29.16 4.76 3.15
N GLY A 58 28.05 4.54 2.41
CA GLY A 58 27.09 5.59 2.03
C GLY A 58 25.99 5.86 3.06
N ASP A 59 25.82 5.00 4.05
CA ASP A 59 24.71 5.05 5.01
C ASP A 59 24.93 6.07 6.14
N ARG A 60 26.18 6.52 6.35
CA ARG A 60 26.52 7.49 7.43
C ARG A 60 25.94 8.89 7.21
N ALA A 61 25.55 9.23 5.99
CA ALA A 61 25.00 10.55 5.65
C ALA A 61 23.45 10.55 5.50
N ARG A 62 22.80 9.38 5.57
CA ARG A 62 21.34 9.24 5.49
C ARG A 62 20.89 8.25 6.56
N VAL A 63 19.76 8.52 7.22
CA VAL A 63 19.10 7.58 8.14
C VAL A 63 19.04 6.22 7.46
N THR A 64 19.72 5.22 8.04
CA THR A 64 19.96 3.92 7.42
C THR A 64 18.67 3.14 7.28
N HIS A 65 18.07 3.19 6.11
CA HIS A 65 16.73 2.72 5.84
C HIS A 65 16.49 1.29 6.39
N GLY A 66 17.31 0.28 6.02
CA GLY A 66 17.06 -1.10 6.41
C GLY A 66 17.20 -1.40 7.91
N ILE A 67 18.17 -0.78 8.61
CA ILE A 67 18.42 -1.05 10.05
C ILE A 67 17.33 -0.45 10.94
N VAL A 68 16.72 0.67 10.51
CA VAL A 68 15.65 1.35 11.24
C VAL A 68 14.28 0.84 10.82
N PHE A 69 14.06 0.61 9.53
CA PHE A 69 12.75 0.22 9.02
C PHE A 69 12.35 -1.21 9.39
N TYR A 70 13.30 -2.13 9.60
CA TYR A 70 12.96 -3.46 10.08
C TYR A 70 12.30 -3.45 11.47
N PRO A 71 12.94 -2.92 12.56
CA PRO A 71 12.28 -2.87 13.86
C PRO A 71 11.06 -1.94 13.88
N PHE A 72 11.03 -0.90 13.03
CA PHE A 72 9.85 -0.06 12.87
C PHE A 72 8.68 -0.85 12.27
N ALA A 73 8.90 -1.64 11.23
CA ALA A 73 7.88 -2.50 10.64
C ALA A 73 7.33 -3.51 11.64
N VAL A 74 8.21 -4.13 12.43
CA VAL A 74 7.82 -5.05 13.51
C VAL A 74 7.00 -4.36 14.59
N LEU A 75 7.40 -3.16 15.00
CA LEU A 75 6.66 -2.35 15.97
C LEU A 75 5.23 -2.05 15.45
N VAL A 76 5.11 -1.66 14.19
CA VAL A 76 3.81 -1.39 13.56
C VAL A 76 2.95 -2.66 13.48
N LEU A 77 3.54 -3.80 13.10
CA LEU A 77 2.80 -5.08 13.09
C LEU A 77 2.24 -5.42 14.48
N ILE A 78 3.05 -5.33 15.52
CA ILE A 78 2.61 -5.60 16.90
C ILE A 78 1.54 -4.59 17.34
N ALA A 79 1.72 -3.31 17.00
CA ALA A 79 0.76 -2.26 17.37
C ALA A 79 -0.62 -2.45 16.70
N CYS A 80 -0.64 -2.88 15.43
CA CYS A 80 -1.87 -3.07 14.66
C CYS A 80 -2.67 -4.32 15.06
N PHE A 81 -2.05 -5.33 15.69
CA PHE A 81 -2.69 -6.61 15.98
C PHE A 81 -2.66 -6.99 17.48
N PRO A 82 -3.25 -6.18 18.39
CA PRO A 82 -3.18 -6.39 19.84
C PRO A 82 -3.77 -7.72 20.32
N SER A 83 -4.86 -8.18 19.69
CA SER A 83 -5.55 -9.44 20.01
C SER A 83 -5.19 -10.61 19.09
N ARG A 84 -4.36 -10.37 18.07
CA ARG A 84 -4.00 -11.36 17.03
C ARG A 84 -2.48 -11.45 16.88
N PRO A 85 -1.75 -11.95 17.93
CA PRO A 85 -0.29 -12.12 17.87
C PRO A 85 0.15 -13.08 16.75
N ASP A 86 -0.70 -14.01 16.34
CA ASP A 86 -0.49 -14.92 15.22
C ASP A 86 -0.33 -14.19 13.88
N ILE A 87 -1.10 -13.12 13.63
CA ILE A 87 -0.96 -12.29 12.43
C ILE A 87 0.38 -11.54 12.46
N ALA A 88 0.70 -10.88 13.59
CA ALA A 88 1.94 -10.14 13.73
C ALA A 88 3.17 -11.07 13.58
N ALA A 89 3.14 -12.25 14.23
CA ALA A 89 4.21 -13.23 14.15
C ALA A 89 4.38 -13.81 12.74
N ALA A 90 3.28 -14.16 12.06
CA ALA A 90 3.32 -14.68 10.69
C ALA A 90 3.89 -13.64 9.71
N ALA A 91 3.42 -12.40 9.77
CA ALA A 91 3.93 -11.31 8.92
C ALA A 91 5.42 -11.03 9.18
N TRP A 92 5.84 -11.09 10.46
CA TRP A 92 7.26 -10.98 10.83
C TRP A 92 8.07 -12.16 10.28
N GLY A 93 7.55 -13.40 10.34
CA GLY A 93 8.20 -14.58 9.76
C GLY A 93 8.36 -14.48 8.24
N ILE A 94 7.34 -14.01 7.54
CA ILE A 94 7.38 -13.76 6.08
C ILE A 94 8.45 -12.70 5.77
N LEU A 95 8.50 -11.61 6.52
CA LEU A 95 9.50 -10.56 6.35
C LEU A 95 10.92 -11.13 6.59
N ALA A 96 11.15 -11.78 7.73
CA ALA A 96 12.48 -12.21 8.14
C ALA A 96 13.03 -13.33 7.23
N ALA A 97 12.26 -14.40 7.05
CA ALA A 97 12.70 -15.55 6.25
C ALA A 97 12.54 -15.28 4.75
N GLY A 98 11.42 -14.68 4.33
CA GLY A 98 11.16 -14.40 2.92
C GLY A 98 12.25 -13.53 2.30
N ASP A 99 12.44 -12.30 2.78
CA ASP A 99 13.45 -11.38 2.26
C ASP A 99 14.89 -11.90 2.48
N GLY A 100 15.13 -12.54 3.63
CA GLY A 100 16.45 -13.12 3.91
C GLY A 100 16.86 -14.18 2.89
N PHE A 101 16.03 -15.20 2.72
CA PHE A 101 16.30 -16.30 1.80
C PHE A 101 16.18 -15.89 0.32
N ALA A 102 15.33 -14.92 -0.03
CA ALA A 102 15.29 -14.35 -1.38
C ALA A 102 16.65 -13.81 -1.81
N THR A 103 17.28 -13.04 -0.95
CA THR A 103 18.60 -12.46 -1.23
C THR A 103 19.68 -13.55 -1.29
N LEU A 104 19.70 -14.50 -0.35
CA LEU A 104 20.69 -15.58 -0.32
C LEU A 104 20.59 -16.50 -1.54
N ALA A 105 19.37 -16.97 -1.85
CA ALA A 105 19.12 -17.84 -3.00
C ALA A 105 19.31 -17.11 -4.34
N GLY A 106 18.83 -15.87 -4.44
CA GLY A 106 19.01 -15.05 -5.62
C GLY A 106 20.47 -14.83 -6.01
N ARG A 107 21.36 -14.74 -5.01
CA ARG A 107 22.81 -14.64 -5.24
C ARG A 107 23.46 -15.98 -5.49
N ALA A 108 23.10 -17.03 -4.76
CA ALA A 108 23.73 -18.35 -4.88
C ALA A 108 23.35 -19.05 -6.19
N ILE A 109 22.08 -18.95 -6.59
CA ILE A 109 21.55 -19.63 -7.77
C ILE A 109 21.64 -18.71 -9.00
N GLY A 110 21.42 -17.41 -8.84
CA GLY A 110 21.35 -16.46 -9.94
C GLY A 110 20.18 -16.76 -10.88
N GLY A 111 20.43 -16.75 -12.19
CA GLY A 111 19.48 -17.13 -13.22
C GLY A 111 18.60 -15.98 -13.74
N ALA A 112 17.37 -16.30 -14.19
CA ALA A 112 16.47 -15.36 -14.82
C ALA A 112 16.07 -14.23 -13.85
N ARG A 113 16.07 -13.00 -14.37
CA ARG A 113 15.65 -11.81 -13.65
C ARG A 113 14.27 -11.37 -14.13
N TRP A 114 13.54 -10.67 -13.26
CA TRP A 114 12.25 -10.11 -13.65
C TRP A 114 12.43 -9.02 -14.72
N ARG A 115 11.61 -9.05 -15.76
CA ARG A 115 11.71 -8.07 -16.87
C ARG A 115 11.48 -6.61 -16.38
N TRP A 116 10.74 -6.43 -15.30
CA TRP A 116 10.43 -5.13 -14.73
C TRP A 116 11.36 -4.73 -13.58
N ASN A 117 12.16 -5.68 -13.04
CA ASN A 117 13.12 -5.42 -11.97
C ASN A 117 14.36 -6.30 -12.15
N ALA A 118 15.40 -5.73 -12.73
CA ALA A 118 16.65 -6.45 -13.00
C ALA A 118 17.48 -6.76 -11.74
N GLU A 119 17.12 -6.21 -10.58
CA GLU A 119 17.80 -6.50 -9.32
C GLU A 119 17.27 -7.77 -8.65
N LYS A 120 16.05 -8.19 -9.00
CA LYS A 120 15.36 -9.36 -8.41
C LYS A 120 15.38 -10.54 -9.37
N THR A 121 15.66 -11.74 -8.82
CA THR A 121 15.73 -13.00 -9.58
C THR A 121 14.51 -13.88 -9.32
N VAL A 122 14.12 -14.67 -10.32
CA VAL A 122 13.01 -15.64 -10.18
C VAL A 122 13.33 -16.68 -9.08
N ALA A 123 14.58 -17.14 -8.99
CA ALA A 123 15.03 -18.06 -7.94
C ALA A 123 14.92 -17.43 -6.54
N GLY A 124 15.26 -16.14 -6.41
CA GLY A 124 15.09 -15.40 -5.16
C GLY A 124 13.61 -15.29 -4.75
N THR A 125 12.72 -14.94 -5.69
CA THR A 125 11.27 -14.88 -5.43
C THR A 125 10.71 -16.26 -5.04
N ALA A 126 11.13 -17.34 -5.67
CA ALA A 126 10.72 -18.69 -5.28
C ALA A 126 11.18 -19.02 -3.85
N ALA A 127 12.43 -18.70 -3.51
CA ALA A 127 12.96 -18.88 -2.15
C ALA A 127 12.20 -18.02 -1.13
N PHE A 128 11.82 -16.78 -1.47
CA PHE A 128 10.96 -15.93 -0.65
C PHE A 128 9.66 -16.64 -0.29
N ILE A 129 8.95 -17.14 -1.31
CA ILE A 129 7.66 -17.80 -1.13
C ILE A 129 7.79 -19.02 -0.23
N LEU A 130 8.77 -19.88 -0.48
CA LEU A 130 8.97 -21.12 0.29
C LEU A 130 9.36 -20.82 1.74
N ALA A 131 10.39 -20.00 1.95
CA ALA A 131 10.89 -19.70 3.28
C ALA A 131 9.90 -18.83 4.08
N GLY A 132 9.30 -17.83 3.45
CA GLY A 132 8.28 -16.97 4.06
C GLY A 132 7.04 -17.75 4.45
N THR A 133 6.57 -18.66 3.59
CA THR A 133 5.45 -19.56 3.90
C THR A 133 5.80 -20.47 5.09
N ALA A 134 6.94 -21.13 5.07
CA ALA A 134 7.33 -22.07 6.13
C ALA A 134 7.46 -21.36 7.48
N ALA A 135 8.21 -20.27 7.55
CA ALA A 135 8.43 -19.51 8.78
C ALA A 135 7.12 -18.84 9.25
N GLY A 136 6.39 -18.20 8.36
CA GLY A 136 5.12 -17.55 8.70
C GLY A 136 4.07 -18.53 9.21
N THR A 137 3.91 -19.71 8.56
CA THR A 137 2.97 -20.76 9.00
C THR A 137 3.38 -21.31 10.37
N GLY A 138 4.67 -21.61 10.58
CA GLY A 138 5.17 -22.07 11.87
C GLY A 138 4.90 -21.06 12.97
N LEU A 139 5.16 -19.77 12.74
CA LEU A 139 4.92 -18.70 13.71
C LEU A 139 3.42 -18.41 13.93
N ALA A 140 2.58 -18.49 12.88
CA ALA A 140 1.13 -18.38 13.03
C ALA A 140 0.56 -19.47 13.95
N LEU A 141 0.97 -20.71 13.74
CA LEU A 141 0.54 -21.84 14.57
C LEU A 141 1.08 -21.73 16.01
N TRP A 142 2.34 -21.28 16.15
CA TRP A 142 2.99 -21.12 17.46
C TRP A 142 2.36 -20.02 18.30
N CYS A 143 2.08 -18.87 17.69
CA CYS A 143 1.52 -17.71 18.37
C CYS A 143 -0.03 -17.66 18.29
N ARG A 144 -0.67 -18.74 17.89
CA ARG A 144 -2.13 -18.87 17.84
C ARG A 144 -2.74 -18.52 19.20
N PRO A 145 -3.63 -17.51 19.31
CA PRO A 145 -4.14 -17.04 20.60
C PRO A 145 -4.95 -18.11 21.33
N ASP A 146 -5.81 -18.82 20.60
CA ASP A 146 -6.67 -19.89 21.15
C ASP A 146 -7.20 -20.80 20.03
N ALA A 147 -8.05 -21.76 20.39
CA ALA A 147 -8.63 -22.73 19.46
C ALA A 147 -9.69 -22.14 18.53
N SER A 148 -10.22 -20.95 18.81
CA SER A 148 -11.22 -20.29 17.97
C SER A 148 -10.63 -19.79 16.65
N VAL A 149 -9.32 -19.56 16.59
CA VAL A 149 -8.63 -19.24 15.33
C VAL A 149 -8.40 -20.55 14.55
N PRO A 150 -9.04 -20.78 13.40
CA PRO A 150 -8.89 -22.03 12.65
C PRO A 150 -7.46 -22.24 12.16
N THR A 151 -6.98 -23.48 12.16
CA THR A 151 -5.66 -23.82 11.58
C THR A 151 -5.59 -23.51 10.08
N ALA A 152 -6.74 -23.49 9.40
CA ALA A 152 -6.88 -23.07 8.01
C ALA A 152 -6.32 -21.65 7.79
N PHE A 153 -6.38 -20.76 8.78
CA PHE A 153 -5.76 -19.45 8.71
C PHE A 153 -4.25 -19.55 8.46
N ALA A 154 -3.55 -20.39 9.22
CA ALA A 154 -2.11 -20.57 9.05
C ALA A 154 -1.79 -21.33 7.75
N MET A 155 -2.58 -22.35 7.39
CA MET A 155 -2.27 -23.24 6.26
C MET A 155 -2.62 -22.64 4.90
N VAL A 156 -3.57 -21.73 4.82
CA VAL A 156 -4.03 -21.09 3.58
C VAL A 156 -3.67 -19.60 3.57
N GLY A 157 -3.92 -18.89 4.66
CA GLY A 157 -3.72 -17.44 4.74
C GLY A 157 -2.25 -17.05 4.63
N VAL A 158 -1.35 -17.78 5.28
CA VAL A 158 0.08 -17.46 5.24
C VAL A 158 0.69 -17.68 3.85
N PRO A 159 0.46 -18.80 3.14
CA PRO A 159 0.90 -18.94 1.74
C PRO A 159 0.41 -17.81 0.84
N VAL A 160 -0.87 -17.43 0.95
CA VAL A 160 -1.44 -16.31 0.17
C VAL A 160 -0.74 -14.99 0.49
N ALA A 161 -0.48 -14.72 1.77
CA ALA A 161 0.23 -13.51 2.19
C ALA A 161 1.70 -13.51 1.73
N ALA A 162 2.38 -14.65 1.79
CA ALA A 162 3.75 -14.82 1.30
C ALA A 162 3.85 -14.60 -0.22
N LEU A 163 2.88 -15.14 -0.99
CA LEU A 163 2.78 -14.90 -2.44
C LEU A 163 2.57 -13.42 -2.76
N ALA A 164 1.64 -12.76 -2.05
CA ALA A 164 1.38 -11.33 -2.25
C ALA A 164 2.59 -10.47 -1.89
N ALA A 165 3.26 -10.75 -0.77
CA ALA A 165 4.46 -10.05 -0.34
C ALA A 165 5.63 -10.27 -1.30
N ALA A 166 5.84 -11.50 -1.79
CA ALA A 166 6.84 -11.83 -2.80
C ALA A 166 6.59 -11.09 -4.11
N PHE A 167 5.33 -10.98 -4.54
CA PHE A 167 4.97 -10.21 -5.72
C PHE A 167 5.31 -8.72 -5.55
N VAL A 168 4.93 -8.12 -4.42
CA VAL A 168 5.22 -6.71 -4.11
C VAL A 168 6.73 -6.47 -4.06
N GLU A 169 7.53 -7.39 -3.51
CA GLU A 169 8.99 -7.32 -3.49
C GLU A 169 9.61 -7.26 -4.90
N THR A 170 8.96 -7.87 -5.91
CA THR A 170 9.45 -7.78 -7.30
C THR A 170 9.15 -6.43 -7.96
N ILE A 171 8.22 -5.64 -7.44
CA ILE A 171 7.85 -4.36 -8.03
C ILE A 171 8.93 -3.32 -7.68
N PRO A 172 9.47 -2.56 -8.66
CA PRO A 172 10.48 -1.54 -8.39
C PRO A 172 9.85 -0.28 -7.77
N VAL A 173 9.37 -0.38 -6.53
CA VAL A 173 8.93 0.75 -5.70
C VAL A 173 10.12 1.28 -4.91
N ARG A 174 10.16 2.58 -4.68
CA ARG A 174 11.22 3.20 -3.85
C ARG A 174 10.96 3.07 -2.35
N LEU A 175 9.97 2.29 -1.96
CA LEU A 175 9.70 1.96 -0.55
C LEU A 175 10.71 0.90 -0.09
N ASP A 176 11.16 1.01 1.16
CA ASP A 176 12.04 -0.01 1.76
C ASP A 176 11.30 -1.37 1.83
N ASP A 177 11.99 -2.44 1.42
CA ASP A 177 11.41 -3.79 1.35
C ASP A 177 10.85 -4.25 2.72
N ASN A 178 11.48 -3.83 3.84
CA ASN A 178 10.98 -4.18 5.17
C ASN A 178 9.57 -3.62 5.44
N LEU A 179 9.29 -2.41 4.95
CA LEU A 179 7.97 -1.80 5.11
C LEU A 179 6.94 -2.40 4.16
N SER A 180 7.29 -2.54 2.88
CA SER A 180 6.35 -3.04 1.86
C SER A 180 5.96 -4.50 2.10
N ILE A 181 6.93 -5.36 2.46
CA ILE A 181 6.69 -6.77 2.78
C ILE A 181 5.82 -6.90 4.04
N ALA A 182 6.18 -6.22 5.14
CA ALA A 182 5.45 -6.29 6.40
C ALA A 182 4.01 -5.78 6.26
N ALA A 183 3.82 -4.62 5.61
CA ALA A 183 2.51 -4.05 5.37
C ALA A 183 1.64 -4.96 4.51
N THR A 184 2.19 -5.51 3.42
CA THR A 184 1.47 -6.43 2.54
C THR A 184 1.09 -7.71 3.27
N ALA A 185 2.05 -8.35 3.94
CA ALA A 185 1.80 -9.60 4.67
C ALA A 185 0.77 -9.39 5.79
N GLY A 186 0.92 -8.36 6.62
CA GLY A 186 -0.02 -8.05 7.70
C GLY A 186 -1.43 -7.78 7.19
N THR A 187 -1.56 -6.97 6.14
CA THR A 187 -2.86 -6.64 5.55
C THR A 187 -3.53 -7.87 4.95
N VAL A 188 -2.81 -8.67 4.16
CA VAL A 188 -3.38 -9.88 3.53
C VAL A 188 -3.79 -10.90 4.59
N LEU A 189 -2.96 -11.13 5.62
CA LEU A 189 -3.29 -12.03 6.72
C LEU A 189 -4.54 -11.57 7.47
N TRP A 190 -4.67 -10.28 7.72
CA TRP A 190 -5.85 -9.72 8.37
C TRP A 190 -7.10 -9.92 7.52
N LEU A 191 -7.05 -9.61 6.21
CA LEU A 191 -8.16 -9.83 5.28
C LEU A 191 -8.58 -11.32 5.23
N VAL A 192 -7.60 -12.22 5.11
CA VAL A 192 -7.87 -13.66 5.09
C VAL A 192 -8.46 -14.13 6.42
N SER A 193 -8.01 -13.59 7.55
CA SER A 193 -8.56 -13.94 8.86
C SER A 193 -10.04 -13.60 8.97
N MET A 194 -10.48 -12.48 8.38
CA MET A 194 -11.89 -12.09 8.34
C MET A 194 -12.73 -13.03 7.47
N VAL A 195 -12.19 -13.43 6.31
CA VAL A 195 -12.86 -14.37 5.42
C VAL A 195 -13.06 -15.74 6.11
N ILE A 196 -12.03 -16.23 6.79
CA ILE A 196 -12.07 -17.54 7.46
C ILE A 196 -12.99 -17.50 8.69
N ALA A 197 -12.96 -16.43 9.50
CA ALA A 197 -13.84 -16.29 10.65
C ALA A 197 -15.33 -16.36 10.24
N ARG A 198 -15.70 -15.78 9.12
CA ARG A 198 -17.06 -15.76 8.60
C ARG A 198 -17.55 -17.15 8.14
N HIS A 199 -16.67 -18.01 7.64
CA HIS A 199 -17.03 -19.35 7.17
C HIS A 199 -17.08 -20.41 8.30
N GLY A 200 -16.59 -20.08 9.49
CA GLY A 200 -16.61 -20.96 10.65
C GLY A 200 -17.95 -21.02 11.38
N ASP A 201 -18.86 -20.09 11.12
CA ASP A 201 -20.15 -19.94 11.82
C ASP A 201 -21.35 -20.60 11.10
N HIS A 202 -21.14 -21.25 9.93
CA HIS A 202 -22.22 -21.87 9.18
C HIS A 202 -22.39 -23.35 9.53
N SER A 203 -23.54 -23.66 10.10
CA SER A 203 -24.02 -25.02 10.36
C SER A 203 -24.38 -25.73 9.05
N ALA A 204 -24.32 -27.07 9.05
CA ALA A 204 -24.42 -27.97 7.90
C ALA A 204 -25.75 -27.97 7.07
N GLY A 205 -26.58 -26.92 7.21
CA GLY A 205 -27.84 -26.76 6.45
C GLY A 205 -27.71 -26.06 5.09
N ASP A 206 -26.58 -25.39 4.82
CA ASP A 206 -26.49 -24.40 3.74
C ASP A 206 -25.75 -24.89 2.48
N ALA A 207 -25.54 -26.19 2.30
CA ALA A 207 -24.75 -26.74 1.18
C ALA A 207 -25.30 -26.38 -0.22
N PHE A 208 -26.61 -26.15 -0.35
CA PHE A 208 -27.23 -25.77 -1.62
C PHE A 208 -27.05 -24.27 -1.91
N ASP A 209 -27.12 -23.44 -0.88
CA ASP A 209 -26.87 -21.98 -0.98
C ASP A 209 -25.39 -21.69 -1.22
N GLU A 210 -24.47 -22.45 -0.62
CA GLU A 210 -23.03 -22.33 -0.87
C GLU A 210 -22.64 -22.54 -2.33
N GLY A 211 -23.26 -23.53 -3.01
CA GLY A 211 -22.99 -23.78 -4.43
C GLY A 211 -23.38 -22.62 -5.32
N PHE A 212 -24.53 -22.02 -5.07
CA PHE A 212 -25.03 -20.86 -5.82
C PHE A 212 -24.21 -19.60 -5.54
N VAL A 213 -23.86 -19.36 -4.28
CA VAL A 213 -22.97 -18.23 -3.87
C VAL A 213 -21.59 -18.38 -4.49
N ARG A 214 -21.00 -19.56 -4.52
CA ARG A 214 -19.71 -19.83 -5.18
C ARG A 214 -19.81 -19.59 -6.69
N LEU A 215 -20.87 -20.05 -7.37
CA LEU A 215 -21.05 -19.81 -8.80
C LEU A 215 -21.19 -18.32 -9.11
N ALA A 216 -21.96 -17.59 -8.29
CA ALA A 216 -22.11 -16.13 -8.42
C ALA A 216 -20.80 -15.39 -8.17
N LEU A 217 -19.98 -15.84 -7.21
CA LEU A 217 -18.65 -15.27 -6.96
C LEU A 217 -17.70 -15.52 -8.13
N TRP A 218 -17.67 -16.75 -8.67
CA TRP A 218 -16.85 -17.05 -9.85
C TRP A 218 -17.28 -16.25 -11.07
N ALA A 219 -18.57 -16.10 -11.32
CA ALA A 219 -19.07 -15.25 -12.40
C ALA A 219 -18.64 -13.79 -12.23
N ARG A 220 -18.68 -13.25 -11.01
CA ARG A 220 -18.19 -11.90 -10.69
C ARG A 220 -16.69 -11.78 -10.91
N LEU A 221 -15.89 -12.75 -10.46
CA LEU A 221 -14.44 -12.76 -10.64
C LEU A 221 -14.06 -12.83 -12.12
N VAL A 222 -14.70 -13.69 -12.90
CA VAL A 222 -14.45 -13.81 -14.34
C VAL A 222 -14.81 -12.49 -15.04
N THR A 223 -15.98 -11.93 -14.75
CA THR A 223 -16.39 -10.63 -15.33
C THR A 223 -15.42 -9.53 -14.94
N ALA A 224 -15.03 -9.46 -13.66
CA ALA A 224 -14.03 -8.50 -13.19
C ALA A 224 -12.69 -8.66 -13.93
N ALA A 225 -12.22 -9.90 -14.10
CA ALA A 225 -10.98 -10.17 -14.82
C ALA A 225 -11.05 -9.74 -16.29
N VAL A 226 -12.13 -10.12 -16.99
CA VAL A 226 -12.33 -9.75 -18.41
C VAL A 226 -12.38 -8.23 -18.58
N VAL A 227 -13.20 -7.54 -17.78
CA VAL A 227 -13.33 -6.08 -17.84
C VAL A 227 -11.97 -5.42 -17.59
N ASN A 228 -11.27 -5.82 -16.54
CA ASN A 228 -10.01 -5.16 -16.16
C ASN A 228 -8.86 -5.48 -17.11
N VAL A 229 -8.78 -6.70 -17.66
CA VAL A 229 -7.79 -7.03 -18.71
C VAL A 229 -8.05 -6.21 -19.98
N LEU A 230 -9.32 -6.07 -20.38
CA LEU A 230 -9.68 -5.23 -21.52
C LEU A 230 -9.25 -3.78 -21.32
N PHE A 231 -9.65 -3.15 -20.20
CA PHE A 231 -9.32 -1.75 -19.93
C PHE A 231 -7.84 -1.52 -19.67
N ALA A 232 -7.12 -2.47 -19.03
CA ALA A 232 -5.68 -2.42 -18.89
C ALA A 232 -4.96 -2.47 -20.25
N SER A 233 -5.43 -3.34 -21.16
CA SER A 233 -4.91 -3.43 -22.52
C SER A 233 -5.17 -2.15 -23.33
N LEU A 234 -6.37 -1.58 -23.24
CA LEU A 234 -6.71 -0.29 -23.85
C LEU A 234 -5.86 0.86 -23.27
N GLY A 235 -5.70 0.91 -21.96
CA GLY A 235 -4.86 1.91 -21.29
C GLY A 235 -3.38 1.82 -21.69
N TYR A 236 -2.87 0.61 -21.88
CA TYR A 236 -1.51 0.37 -22.39
C TYR A 236 -1.40 0.80 -23.87
N ALA A 237 -2.35 0.40 -24.72
CA ALA A 237 -2.39 0.80 -26.12
C ALA A 237 -2.49 2.32 -26.30
N ALA A 238 -3.30 3.00 -25.46
CA ALA A 238 -3.44 4.45 -25.40
C ALA A 238 -2.24 5.16 -24.76
N GLN A 239 -1.19 4.42 -24.37
CA GLN A 239 0.01 4.94 -23.72
C GLN A 239 -0.27 5.77 -22.45
N SER A 240 -1.37 5.47 -21.77
CA SER A 240 -1.75 6.09 -20.50
C SER A 240 -1.12 5.41 -19.28
N VAL A 241 -0.80 4.12 -19.42
CA VAL A 241 -0.15 3.31 -18.38
C VAL A 241 1.05 2.54 -18.94
N SER A 242 2.00 2.22 -18.08
CA SER A 242 3.07 1.26 -18.37
C SER A 242 2.56 -0.18 -18.19
N ILE A 243 3.36 -1.20 -18.56
CA ILE A 243 3.00 -2.60 -18.30
C ILE A 243 2.75 -2.83 -16.81
N SER A 244 3.62 -2.33 -15.94
CA SER A 244 3.43 -2.46 -14.48
C SER A 244 2.17 -1.72 -14.00
N GLY A 245 1.87 -0.55 -14.58
CA GLY A 245 0.64 0.20 -14.30
C GLY A 245 -0.62 -0.51 -14.78
N ALA A 246 -0.58 -1.16 -15.94
CA ALA A 246 -1.67 -1.98 -16.45
C ALA A 246 -1.96 -3.19 -15.54
N LEU A 247 -0.92 -3.89 -15.11
CA LEU A 247 -1.05 -5.02 -14.19
C LEU A 247 -1.55 -4.58 -12.80
N GLY A 248 -0.95 -3.56 -12.20
CA GLY A 248 -1.36 -3.04 -10.90
C GLY A 248 -2.78 -2.48 -10.93
N GLY A 249 -3.12 -1.71 -11.98
CA GLY A 249 -4.48 -1.19 -12.20
C GLY A 249 -5.52 -2.29 -12.41
N ALA A 250 -5.17 -3.36 -13.16
CA ALA A 250 -6.06 -4.50 -13.34
C ALA A 250 -6.33 -5.23 -12.02
N MET A 251 -5.31 -5.47 -11.21
CA MET A 251 -5.48 -6.11 -9.89
C MET A 251 -6.38 -5.27 -8.97
N ILE A 252 -6.13 -3.97 -8.87
CA ILE A 252 -6.95 -3.04 -8.09
C ILE A 252 -8.39 -3.04 -8.62
N GLY A 253 -8.56 -2.96 -9.93
CA GLY A 253 -9.87 -2.96 -10.57
C GLY A 253 -10.65 -4.26 -10.35
N ILE A 254 -9.97 -5.43 -10.36
CA ILE A 254 -10.58 -6.73 -10.03
C ILE A 254 -11.09 -6.72 -8.57
N VAL A 255 -10.28 -6.26 -7.62
CA VAL A 255 -10.67 -6.15 -6.21
C VAL A 255 -11.89 -5.24 -6.06
N VAL A 256 -11.85 -4.05 -6.65
CA VAL A 256 -12.97 -3.09 -6.55
C VAL A 256 -14.24 -3.62 -7.21
N TYR A 257 -14.13 -4.22 -8.42
CA TYR A 257 -15.28 -4.77 -9.12
C TYR A 257 -15.93 -5.94 -8.36
N THR A 258 -15.12 -6.84 -7.83
CA THR A 258 -15.63 -7.99 -7.05
C THR A 258 -16.30 -7.56 -5.75
N SER A 259 -15.78 -6.53 -5.11
CA SER A 259 -16.26 -6.04 -3.80
C SER A 259 -17.49 -5.14 -3.91
N LEU A 260 -17.41 -4.11 -4.75
CA LEU A 260 -18.41 -3.03 -4.88
C LEU A 260 -19.15 -3.03 -6.23
N GLY A 261 -18.93 -4.04 -7.05
CA GLY A 261 -19.61 -4.17 -8.35
C GLY A 261 -19.15 -3.14 -9.38
N TRP A 262 -19.98 -3.00 -10.43
CA TRP A 262 -19.72 -2.08 -11.51
C TRP A 262 -19.72 -0.60 -11.07
N GLN A 263 -20.46 -0.26 -10.02
CA GLN A 263 -20.53 1.09 -9.47
C GLN A 263 -19.16 1.54 -8.91
N GLY A 264 -18.58 0.71 -8.04
CA GLY A 264 -17.24 0.97 -7.48
C GLY A 264 -16.18 1.05 -8.56
N TRP A 265 -16.23 0.13 -9.52
CA TRP A 265 -15.32 0.12 -10.66
C TRP A 265 -15.48 1.36 -11.57
N THR A 266 -16.70 1.81 -11.81
CA THR A 266 -16.96 3.01 -12.61
C THR A 266 -16.40 4.26 -11.92
N LEU A 267 -16.55 4.40 -10.61
CA LEU A 267 -15.95 5.51 -9.87
C LEU A 267 -14.41 5.48 -9.95
N LEU A 268 -13.79 4.31 -9.81
CA LEU A 268 -12.35 4.13 -10.01
C LEU A 268 -11.92 4.56 -11.42
N PHE A 269 -12.66 4.14 -12.44
CA PHE A 269 -12.38 4.48 -13.83
C PHE A 269 -12.54 5.98 -14.11
N VAL A 270 -13.60 6.62 -13.62
CA VAL A 270 -13.83 8.07 -13.74
C VAL A 270 -12.70 8.84 -13.05
N THR A 271 -12.27 8.40 -11.88
CA THR A 271 -11.13 9.00 -11.16
C THR A 271 -9.85 8.90 -11.99
N PHE A 272 -9.54 7.71 -12.52
CA PHE A 272 -8.39 7.51 -13.40
C PHE A 272 -8.45 8.38 -14.66
N LEU A 273 -9.61 8.46 -15.31
CA LEU A 273 -9.81 9.25 -16.52
C LEU A 273 -9.62 10.75 -16.22
N SER A 274 -10.26 11.26 -15.18
CA SER A 274 -10.15 12.66 -14.75
C SER A 274 -8.71 13.05 -14.47
N ALA A 275 -7.99 12.21 -13.73
CA ALA A 275 -6.57 12.41 -13.43
C ALA A 275 -5.70 12.33 -14.70
N THR A 276 -6.02 11.45 -15.67
CA THR A 276 -5.30 11.34 -16.94
C THR A 276 -5.53 12.59 -17.80
N VAL A 277 -6.76 13.09 -17.86
CA VAL A 277 -7.09 14.33 -18.57
C VAL A 277 -6.34 15.52 -17.95
N ALA A 278 -6.33 15.65 -16.61
CA ALA A 278 -5.59 16.70 -15.92
C ALA A 278 -4.08 16.63 -16.23
N THR A 279 -3.48 15.44 -16.24
CA THR A 279 -2.06 15.24 -16.58
C THR A 279 -1.74 15.68 -18.01
N ARG A 280 -2.64 15.44 -18.97
CA ARG A 280 -2.46 15.85 -20.37
C ARG A 280 -2.76 17.34 -20.61
N THR A 281 -3.55 17.96 -19.73
CA THR A 281 -3.92 19.39 -19.83
C THR A 281 -2.70 20.29 -19.63
N GLY A 282 -2.49 21.25 -20.52
CA GLY A 282 -1.37 22.19 -20.45
C GLY A 282 0.03 21.56 -20.64
N ARG A 283 0.12 20.39 -21.28
CA ARG A 283 1.37 19.64 -21.46
C ARG A 283 2.48 20.46 -22.07
N ALA A 284 2.20 21.26 -23.09
CA ALA A 284 3.21 22.11 -23.75
C ALA A 284 3.89 23.07 -22.75
N ARG A 285 3.08 23.73 -21.89
CA ARG A 285 3.63 24.63 -20.85
C ARG A 285 4.44 23.86 -19.81
N LYS A 286 3.94 22.69 -19.33
CA LYS A 286 4.64 21.86 -18.36
C LYS A 286 5.98 21.35 -18.91
N GLN A 287 6.05 21.01 -20.20
CA GLN A 287 7.28 20.61 -20.89
C GLN A 287 8.26 21.78 -21.00
N ALA A 288 7.77 22.98 -21.39
CA ALA A 288 8.59 24.18 -21.50
C ALA A 288 9.22 24.58 -20.14
N LEU A 289 8.53 24.29 -19.02
CA LEU A 289 9.01 24.54 -17.66
C LEU A 289 9.84 23.39 -17.07
N GLY A 290 10.01 22.27 -17.78
CA GLY A 290 10.72 21.10 -17.28
C GLY A 290 10.04 20.36 -16.13
N ILE A 291 8.73 20.58 -15.90
CA ILE A 291 7.93 20.01 -14.80
C ILE A 291 6.86 19.04 -15.27
N ALA A 292 6.93 18.61 -16.52
CA ALA A 292 6.05 17.58 -17.05
C ALA A 292 6.33 16.23 -16.39
N GLU A 293 5.28 15.43 -16.19
CA GLU A 293 5.37 14.06 -15.68
C GLU A 293 6.38 13.24 -16.49
N SER A 294 7.21 12.49 -15.76
CA SER A 294 8.19 11.57 -16.36
C SER A 294 7.49 10.48 -17.19
N ARG A 295 8.24 9.82 -18.09
CA ARG A 295 7.72 8.74 -18.96
C ARG A 295 6.52 9.17 -19.81
N GLU A 296 6.50 10.42 -20.27
CA GLU A 296 5.40 10.97 -21.07
C GLU A 296 4.02 10.94 -20.37
N GLY A 297 3.99 10.90 -19.04
CA GLY A 297 2.78 10.82 -18.23
C GLY A 297 2.19 9.40 -18.13
N ARG A 298 2.92 8.35 -18.52
CA ARG A 298 2.49 6.97 -18.34
C ARG A 298 2.57 6.56 -16.88
N ARG A 299 1.44 6.17 -16.30
CA ARG A 299 1.37 5.77 -14.90
C ARG A 299 1.90 4.36 -14.68
N GLY A 300 2.75 4.19 -13.69
CA GLY A 300 3.28 2.90 -13.23
C GLY A 300 2.47 2.29 -12.09
N ALA A 301 2.83 1.07 -11.68
CA ALA A 301 2.21 0.38 -10.54
C ALA A 301 2.33 1.19 -9.23
N GLY A 302 3.50 1.82 -8.98
CA GLY A 302 3.70 2.66 -7.80
C GLY A 302 2.65 3.78 -7.71
N ASN A 303 2.43 4.51 -8.81
CA ASN A 303 1.41 5.55 -8.88
C ASN A 303 -0.02 4.98 -8.71
N ALA A 304 -0.33 3.83 -9.30
CA ALA A 304 -1.64 3.18 -9.12
C ALA A 304 -1.88 2.80 -7.65
N ILE A 305 -0.91 2.15 -6.99
CA ILE A 305 -1.01 1.75 -5.59
C ILE A 305 -1.09 2.97 -4.67
N ALA A 306 -0.28 3.99 -4.93
CA ALA A 306 -0.26 5.21 -4.13
C ALA A 306 -1.61 5.94 -4.12
N ASN A 307 -2.24 6.06 -5.28
CA ASN A 307 -3.48 6.83 -5.42
C ASN A 307 -4.76 6.01 -5.18
N THR A 308 -4.73 4.68 -5.33
CA THR A 308 -5.94 3.85 -5.30
C THR A 308 -5.83 2.60 -4.41
N GLY A 309 -4.66 2.31 -3.85
CA GLY A 309 -4.44 1.13 -2.99
C GLY A 309 -5.28 1.16 -1.72
N VAL A 310 -5.35 2.31 -1.06
CA VAL A 310 -6.20 2.49 0.14
C VAL A 310 -7.68 2.30 -0.20
N ALA A 311 -8.12 2.82 -1.34
CA ALA A 311 -9.48 2.61 -1.81
C ALA A 311 -9.76 1.11 -2.10
N ALA A 312 -8.81 0.40 -2.72
CA ALA A 312 -8.96 -1.04 -2.95
C ALA A 312 -9.09 -1.84 -1.65
N ILE A 313 -8.30 -1.50 -0.62
CA ILE A 313 -8.40 -2.10 0.71
C ILE A 313 -9.78 -1.81 1.32
N ALA A 314 -10.23 -0.57 1.27
CA ALA A 314 -11.54 -0.17 1.80
C ALA A 314 -12.69 -0.87 1.06
N ALA A 315 -12.59 -1.00 -0.28
CA ALA A 315 -13.55 -1.76 -1.08
C ALA A 315 -13.58 -3.24 -0.68
N ALA A 316 -12.41 -3.87 -0.51
CA ALA A 316 -12.32 -5.25 -0.08
C ALA A 316 -12.98 -5.46 1.30
N LEU A 317 -12.76 -4.56 2.25
CA LEU A 317 -13.39 -4.59 3.57
C LEU A 317 -14.91 -4.45 3.48
N ALA A 318 -15.42 -3.55 2.64
CA ALA A 318 -16.85 -3.41 2.39
C ALA A 318 -17.45 -4.70 1.79
N GLY A 319 -16.76 -5.31 0.82
CA GLY A 319 -17.17 -6.58 0.21
C GLY A 319 -17.13 -7.77 1.17
N LEU A 320 -16.33 -7.67 2.23
CA LEU A 320 -16.24 -8.65 3.33
C LEU A 320 -17.19 -8.31 4.49
N ASP A 321 -18.12 -7.38 4.33
CA ASP A 321 -19.06 -6.88 5.34
C ASP A 321 -18.41 -6.35 6.63
N VAL A 322 -17.18 -5.85 6.53
CA VAL A 322 -16.51 -5.18 7.65
C VAL A 322 -16.97 -3.75 7.71
N HIS A 323 -17.97 -3.45 8.53
CA HIS A 323 -18.58 -2.13 8.61
C HIS A 323 -18.90 -1.55 7.22
N PRO A 324 -19.71 -2.24 6.38
CA PRO A 324 -19.77 -2.01 4.93
C PRO A 324 -20.09 -0.55 4.56
N ALA A 325 -20.97 0.12 5.29
CA ALA A 325 -21.28 1.52 5.04
C ALA A 325 -20.08 2.45 5.30
N ALA A 326 -19.34 2.22 6.39
CA ALA A 326 -18.19 3.03 6.75
C ALA A 326 -16.98 2.78 5.82
N THR A 327 -16.72 1.51 5.46
CA THR A 327 -15.63 1.15 4.55
C THR A 327 -15.92 1.53 3.11
N GLN A 328 -17.19 1.47 2.66
CA GLN A 328 -17.60 2.04 1.36
C GLN A 328 -17.40 3.56 1.33
N LEU A 329 -17.73 4.25 2.40
CA LEU A 329 -17.48 5.69 2.52
C LEU A 329 -15.98 6.01 2.50
N ALA A 330 -15.14 5.20 3.17
CA ALA A 330 -13.69 5.31 3.12
C ALA A 330 -13.13 5.05 1.70
N PHE A 331 -13.68 4.07 0.97
CA PHE A 331 -13.38 3.82 -0.44
C PHE A 331 -13.61 5.07 -1.30
N VAL A 332 -14.81 5.65 -1.22
CA VAL A 332 -15.15 6.87 -1.96
C VAL A 332 -14.19 8.00 -1.60
N THR A 333 -13.96 8.22 -0.31
CA THR A 333 -13.12 9.34 0.16
C THR A 333 -11.67 9.19 -0.27
N ALA A 334 -11.10 7.99 -0.21
CA ALA A 334 -9.73 7.74 -0.67
C ALA A 334 -9.58 7.97 -2.19
N LEU A 335 -10.56 7.54 -3.01
CA LEU A 335 -10.56 7.83 -4.46
C LEU A 335 -10.70 9.32 -4.75
N VAL A 336 -11.61 10.00 -4.05
CA VAL A 336 -11.81 11.44 -4.20
C VAL A 336 -10.53 12.19 -3.82
N ALA A 337 -9.86 11.81 -2.73
CA ALA A 337 -8.61 12.43 -2.30
C ALA A 337 -7.50 12.27 -3.35
N GLY A 338 -7.19 11.05 -3.79
CA GLY A 338 -6.14 10.82 -4.79
C GLY A 338 -6.44 11.44 -6.15
N GLY A 339 -7.72 11.40 -6.57
CA GLY A 339 -8.14 12.01 -7.83
C GLY A 339 -8.08 13.53 -7.81
N SER A 340 -8.60 14.16 -6.77
CA SER A 340 -8.64 15.62 -6.62
C SER A 340 -7.24 16.20 -6.41
N ASP A 341 -6.38 15.52 -5.68
CA ASP A 341 -4.99 15.93 -5.51
C ASP A 341 -4.23 15.93 -6.85
N THR A 342 -4.37 14.86 -7.64
CA THR A 342 -3.80 14.83 -9.00
C THR A 342 -4.33 15.97 -9.86
N ILE A 343 -5.64 16.27 -9.81
CA ILE A 343 -6.23 17.39 -10.55
C ILE A 343 -5.64 18.71 -10.05
N ALA A 344 -5.54 18.92 -8.74
CA ALA A 344 -4.99 20.13 -8.15
C ALA A 344 -3.54 20.38 -8.58
N SER A 345 -2.68 19.38 -8.45
CA SER A 345 -1.27 19.49 -8.77
C SER A 345 -1.05 19.72 -10.27
N GLU A 346 -1.76 18.98 -11.14
CA GLU A 346 -1.58 19.10 -12.58
C GLU A 346 -2.15 20.39 -13.17
N ILE A 347 -3.30 20.86 -12.68
CA ILE A 347 -3.87 22.17 -13.06
C ILE A 347 -3.02 23.30 -12.47
N GLY A 348 -2.53 23.16 -11.24
CA GLY A 348 -1.61 24.12 -10.65
C GLY A 348 -0.32 24.27 -11.45
N LYS A 349 0.28 23.19 -11.93
CA LYS A 349 1.45 23.21 -12.83
C LYS A 349 1.12 23.83 -14.18
N ALA A 350 -0.09 23.55 -14.74
CA ALA A 350 -0.49 24.01 -16.06
C ALA A 350 -0.89 25.49 -16.10
N PHE A 351 -1.60 25.98 -15.09
CA PHE A 351 -2.25 27.30 -15.12
C PHE A 351 -1.90 28.20 -13.94
N GLY A 352 -1.26 27.66 -12.89
CA GLY A 352 -0.86 28.45 -11.70
C GLY A 352 -0.01 29.68 -12.11
N ARG A 353 -0.52 30.85 -11.78
CA ARG A 353 0.18 32.12 -12.03
C ARG A 353 1.13 32.48 -10.90
N ARG A 354 0.76 32.14 -9.69
CA ARG A 354 1.55 32.36 -8.47
C ARG A 354 1.52 31.09 -7.66
N THR A 355 2.71 30.60 -7.30
CA THR A 355 2.88 29.42 -6.48
C THR A 355 3.60 29.79 -5.19
N TRP A 356 3.15 29.23 -4.08
CA TRP A 356 3.70 29.43 -2.75
C TRP A 356 4.01 28.10 -2.09
N SER A 357 5.07 28.05 -1.32
CA SER A 357 5.32 26.96 -0.39
C SER A 357 4.33 27.05 0.78
N ILE A 358 3.67 25.95 1.11
CA ILE A 358 2.72 25.88 2.24
C ILE A 358 3.41 26.14 3.59
N THR A 359 4.71 25.84 3.71
CA THR A 359 5.45 25.96 4.97
C THR A 359 5.96 27.37 5.22
N SER A 360 6.46 28.05 4.19
CA SER A 360 7.10 29.36 4.32
C SER A 360 6.23 30.51 3.81
N LEU A 361 5.11 30.20 3.12
CA LEU A 361 4.28 31.17 2.39
C LEU A 361 5.07 32.04 1.37
N ALA A 362 6.31 31.67 1.13
CA ALA A 362 7.18 32.33 0.14
C ALA A 362 6.80 31.88 -1.28
N ARG A 363 7.02 32.77 -2.25
CA ARG A 363 6.88 32.42 -3.68
C ARG A 363 7.94 31.42 -4.07
N VAL A 364 7.54 30.34 -4.72
CA VAL A 364 8.43 29.30 -5.22
C VAL A 364 8.10 28.99 -6.69
N PRO A 365 9.04 28.45 -7.46
CA PRO A 365 8.77 28.00 -8.83
C PRO A 365 7.67 26.93 -8.88
N ALA A 366 6.88 26.93 -9.96
CA ALA A 366 5.91 25.85 -10.20
C ALA A 366 6.65 24.50 -10.28
N GLY A 367 6.07 23.44 -9.69
CA GLY A 367 6.68 22.12 -9.64
C GLY A 367 7.62 21.88 -8.44
N THR A 368 7.86 22.90 -7.60
CA THR A 368 8.55 22.70 -6.31
C THR A 368 7.69 21.80 -5.41
N SER A 369 8.31 20.86 -4.70
CA SER A 369 7.62 19.99 -3.75
C SER A 369 6.89 20.79 -2.68
N GLY A 370 5.61 20.49 -2.47
CA GLY A 370 4.74 21.23 -1.55
C GLY A 370 4.34 22.63 -2.00
N ALA A 371 4.57 22.98 -3.27
CA ALA A 371 4.10 24.24 -3.84
C ALA A 371 2.62 24.19 -4.17
N MET A 372 1.87 25.20 -3.77
CA MET A 372 0.45 25.36 -4.01
C MET A 372 0.15 26.58 -4.88
N SER A 373 -0.95 26.56 -5.62
CA SER A 373 -1.49 27.71 -6.34
C SER A 373 -3.00 27.84 -6.14
N VAL A 374 -3.54 29.03 -6.26
CA VAL A 374 -5.00 29.26 -6.13
C VAL A 374 -5.75 28.46 -7.18
N GLU A 375 -5.28 28.47 -8.43
CA GLU A 375 -5.89 27.74 -9.54
C GLU A 375 -5.90 26.23 -9.29
N GLY A 376 -4.78 25.67 -8.76
CA GLY A 376 -4.67 24.28 -8.39
C GLY A 376 -5.61 23.92 -7.24
N THR A 377 -5.66 24.72 -6.19
CA THR A 377 -6.53 24.48 -5.04
C THR A 377 -8.01 24.51 -5.43
N ILE A 378 -8.43 25.50 -6.23
CA ILE A 378 -9.82 25.57 -6.75
C ILE A 378 -10.11 24.33 -7.59
N ALA A 379 -9.22 23.96 -8.50
CA ALA A 379 -9.40 22.77 -9.34
C ALA A 379 -9.49 21.48 -8.52
N GLY A 380 -8.71 21.36 -7.43
CA GLY A 380 -8.79 20.24 -6.49
C GLY A 380 -10.15 20.15 -5.79
N VAL A 381 -10.65 21.26 -5.25
CA VAL A 381 -11.98 21.31 -4.59
C VAL A 381 -13.09 20.98 -5.58
N LEU A 382 -13.03 21.54 -6.80
CA LEU A 382 -14.00 21.22 -7.85
C LEU A 382 -13.89 19.76 -8.28
N GLY A 383 -12.68 19.22 -8.40
CA GLY A 383 -12.42 17.81 -8.68
C GLY A 383 -12.99 16.89 -7.60
N ALA A 384 -12.74 17.20 -6.32
CA ALA A 384 -13.30 16.47 -5.19
C ALA A 384 -14.84 16.50 -5.19
N THR A 385 -15.43 17.66 -5.43
CA THR A 385 -16.88 17.82 -5.53
C THR A 385 -17.43 17.01 -6.71
N GLY A 386 -16.82 17.10 -7.90
CA GLY A 386 -17.26 16.37 -9.09
C GLY A 386 -17.18 14.86 -8.94
N LEU A 387 -16.09 14.33 -8.37
CA LEU A 387 -15.95 12.90 -8.07
C LEU A 387 -16.92 12.44 -6.97
N GLY A 388 -17.17 13.28 -5.96
CA GLY A 388 -18.17 13.01 -4.93
C GLY A 388 -19.60 12.98 -5.51
N VAL A 389 -19.94 13.89 -6.41
CA VAL A 389 -21.23 13.87 -7.13
C VAL A 389 -21.37 12.63 -8.01
N ALA A 390 -20.29 12.21 -8.69
CA ALA A 390 -20.28 10.95 -9.42
C ALA A 390 -20.52 9.74 -8.49
N ALA A 391 -19.93 9.74 -7.30
CA ALA A 391 -20.18 8.70 -6.30
C ALA A 391 -21.65 8.70 -5.82
N ILE A 392 -22.29 9.86 -5.67
CA ILE A 392 -23.72 9.97 -5.35
C ILE A 392 -24.56 9.39 -6.49
N ALA A 393 -24.27 9.76 -7.73
CA ALA A 393 -24.99 9.26 -8.91
C ALA A 393 -24.88 7.74 -9.09
N LEU A 394 -23.76 7.15 -8.63
CA LEU A 394 -23.52 5.72 -8.64
C LEU A 394 -24.11 5.00 -7.41
N GLY A 395 -24.77 5.72 -6.48
CA GLY A 395 -25.33 5.14 -5.26
C GLY A 395 -24.29 4.71 -4.21
N LEU A 396 -23.04 5.18 -4.34
CA LEU A 396 -21.95 4.86 -3.43
C LEU A 396 -21.81 5.84 -2.26
N LEU A 397 -22.43 7.02 -2.37
CA LEU A 397 -22.33 8.09 -1.40
C LEU A 397 -23.70 8.72 -1.15
N SER A 398 -24.09 8.85 0.11
CA SER A 398 -25.24 9.69 0.47
C SER A 398 -24.88 11.17 0.35
N PRO A 399 -25.75 12.03 -0.21
CA PRO A 399 -25.49 13.46 -0.38
C PRO A 399 -25.05 14.17 0.91
N SER A 400 -25.54 13.74 2.06
CA SER A 400 -25.20 14.31 3.37
C SER A 400 -23.72 14.17 3.76
N TRP A 401 -23.00 13.21 3.17
CA TRP A 401 -21.58 12.99 3.42
C TRP A 401 -20.68 13.77 2.48
N LEU A 402 -21.20 14.33 1.39
CA LEU A 402 -20.40 15.03 0.38
C LEU A 402 -19.51 16.15 0.98
N PRO A 403 -20.03 17.04 1.87
CA PRO A 403 -19.19 18.09 2.43
C PRO A 403 -18.00 17.54 3.25
N LEU A 404 -18.22 16.46 4.01
CA LEU A 404 -17.16 15.85 4.79
C LEU A 404 -16.12 15.17 3.88
N VAL A 405 -16.55 14.46 2.84
CA VAL A 405 -15.66 13.83 1.86
C VAL A 405 -14.76 14.88 1.20
N VAL A 406 -15.35 16.00 0.74
CA VAL A 406 -14.59 17.10 0.11
C VAL A 406 -13.64 17.73 1.12
N ALA A 407 -14.06 17.93 2.37
CA ALA A 407 -13.20 18.48 3.42
C ALA A 407 -12.01 17.53 3.72
N CYS A 408 -12.27 16.23 3.92
CA CYS A 408 -11.21 15.25 4.17
C CYS A 408 -10.21 15.15 3.00
N ALA A 409 -10.69 15.15 1.77
CA ALA A 409 -9.83 15.15 0.57
C ALA A 409 -8.97 16.41 0.49
N THR A 410 -9.55 17.58 0.74
CA THR A 410 -8.83 18.85 0.71
C THR A 410 -7.80 18.96 1.83
N LEU A 411 -8.14 18.54 3.05
CA LEU A 411 -7.21 18.52 4.18
C LEU A 411 -6.09 17.50 3.97
N GLY A 412 -6.38 16.36 3.36
CA GLY A 412 -5.37 15.37 2.96
C GLY A 412 -4.35 15.95 1.98
N ALA A 413 -4.81 16.64 0.94
CA ALA A 413 -3.94 17.30 -0.04
C ALA A 413 -3.10 18.44 0.59
N LEU A 414 -3.65 19.18 1.56
CA LEU A 414 -2.89 20.17 2.32
C LEU A 414 -1.80 19.53 3.18
N ALA A 415 -2.13 18.44 3.87
CA ALA A 415 -1.17 17.67 4.66
C ALA A 415 -0.06 17.07 3.78
N GLU A 416 -0.41 16.53 2.61
CA GLU A 416 0.55 16.05 1.62
C GLU A 416 1.49 17.15 1.15
N SER A 417 0.95 18.32 0.80
CA SER A 417 1.75 19.48 0.39
C SER A 417 2.71 19.92 1.50
N TRP A 418 2.28 19.87 2.77
CA TRP A 418 3.14 20.22 3.91
C TRP A 418 4.25 19.18 4.12
N LEU A 419 3.93 17.89 4.04
CA LEU A 419 4.90 16.80 4.10
C LEU A 419 5.87 16.85 2.91
N GLY A 420 5.37 17.15 1.70
CA GLY A 420 6.20 17.32 0.51
C GLY A 420 7.21 18.44 0.66
N ALA A 421 6.78 19.60 1.17
CA ALA A 421 7.66 20.74 1.42
C ALA A 421 8.77 20.45 2.46
N THR A 422 8.51 19.54 3.41
CA THR A 422 9.43 19.26 4.54
C THR A 422 10.27 18.00 4.36
N LEU A 423 9.72 16.94 3.77
CA LEU A 423 10.31 15.60 3.80
C LEU A 423 10.72 15.07 2.43
N GLU A 424 10.20 15.62 1.33
CA GLU A 424 10.57 15.16 -0.02
C GLU A 424 11.93 15.74 -0.45
N GLY A 425 12.19 17.01 -0.16
CA GLY A 425 13.47 17.65 -0.45
C GLY A 425 14.67 16.92 0.15
N PRO A 426 14.65 16.51 1.42
CA PRO A 426 15.67 15.66 2.02
C PRO A 426 15.71 14.23 1.50
N GLY A 427 14.73 13.80 0.68
CA GLY A 427 14.63 12.45 0.14
C GLY A 427 14.16 11.39 1.15
N ILE A 428 13.50 11.81 2.24
CA ILE A 428 12.91 10.93 3.25
C ILE A 428 11.64 10.29 2.71
N LEU A 429 10.77 11.08 2.05
CA LEU A 429 9.58 10.61 1.37
C LEU A 429 9.72 10.85 -0.14
N ASN A 430 9.00 10.05 -0.92
CA ASN A 430 8.83 10.25 -2.34
C ASN A 430 7.37 10.57 -2.66
N ASN A 431 7.10 11.05 -3.86
CA ASN A 431 5.76 11.43 -4.30
C ASN A 431 4.72 10.28 -4.18
N ASP A 432 5.10 9.04 -4.48
CA ASP A 432 4.18 7.90 -4.35
C ASP A 432 3.77 7.67 -2.89
N LEU A 433 4.70 7.80 -1.95
CA LEU A 433 4.40 7.65 -0.51
C LEU A 433 3.57 8.83 0.03
N LEU A 434 3.81 10.04 -0.46
CA LEU A 434 3.00 11.21 -0.12
C LEU A 434 1.55 11.02 -0.57
N ASN A 435 1.33 10.61 -1.81
CA ASN A 435 -0.01 10.29 -2.33
C ASN A 435 -0.69 9.18 -1.51
N PHE A 436 0.05 8.13 -1.12
CA PHE A 436 -0.48 7.06 -0.28
C PHE A 436 -0.91 7.58 1.09
N ILE A 437 -0.10 8.43 1.73
CA ILE A 437 -0.42 9.06 3.03
C ILE A 437 -1.66 9.94 2.91
N ASN A 438 -1.79 10.73 1.84
CA ASN A 438 -2.97 11.56 1.57
C ASN A 438 -4.24 10.70 1.51
N THR A 439 -4.25 9.68 0.64
CA THR A 439 -5.43 8.81 0.48
C THR A 439 -5.76 8.04 1.76
N ALA A 440 -4.74 7.60 2.50
CA ALA A 440 -4.90 6.91 3.79
C ALA A 440 -5.44 7.82 4.87
N ALA A 441 -4.92 9.04 5.00
CA ALA A 441 -5.39 10.01 6.00
C ALA A 441 -6.84 10.42 5.74
N ALA A 442 -7.19 10.71 4.49
CA ALA A 442 -8.56 11.08 4.11
C ALA A 442 -9.54 9.92 4.36
N GLY A 443 -9.20 8.70 3.95
CA GLY A 443 -10.02 7.51 4.16
C GLY A 443 -10.19 7.16 5.65
N ALA A 444 -9.12 7.24 6.43
CA ALA A 444 -9.16 6.99 7.88
C ALA A 444 -9.99 8.04 8.62
N ALA A 445 -9.87 9.31 8.27
CA ALA A 445 -10.62 10.39 8.90
C ALA A 445 -12.13 10.18 8.77
N VAL A 446 -12.59 9.85 7.55
CA VAL A 446 -14.02 9.60 7.32
C VAL A 446 -14.50 8.29 7.93
N LEU A 447 -13.65 7.25 7.95
CA LEU A 447 -13.96 5.97 8.59
C LEU A 447 -14.22 6.16 10.10
N ILE A 448 -13.33 6.90 10.77
CA ILE A 448 -13.48 7.24 12.19
C ILE A 448 -14.77 8.03 12.43
N ALA A 449 -15.09 8.99 11.57
CA ALA A 449 -16.33 9.78 11.68
C ALA A 449 -17.59 8.93 11.46
N ALA A 450 -17.53 7.93 10.58
CA ALA A 450 -18.66 7.05 10.27
C ALA A 450 -18.91 5.98 11.36
N VAL A 451 -17.85 5.44 11.96
CA VAL A 451 -17.99 4.43 13.03
C VAL A 451 -18.48 5.02 14.35
N ARG A 452 -18.28 6.34 14.57
CA ARG A 452 -18.74 7.06 15.77
C ARG A 452 -20.21 7.55 15.71
N ARG A 453 -20.85 7.46 14.55
CA ARG A 453 -22.26 7.78 14.33
C ARG A 453 -23.13 6.54 14.36
#